data_56ca87f7499dd30baf5fd0a9bd55021d
#
_entry.id   56ca87f7499dd30baf5fd0a9bd55021d
#
_cell.length_a   1.000
_cell.length_b   1.000
_cell.length_c   1.000
_cell.angle_alpha   90.00
_cell.angle_beta   90.00
_cell.angle_gamma   90.00
#
_symmetry.space_group_name_H-M   'P 1'
#
loop_
_entity.id
_entity.type
_entity.pdbx_description
1 polymer ?
#
loop_
_entity_poly.entity_id
_entity_poly.type
_entity_poly.pdbx_seq_one_letter_code
_entity_poly.pdbx_strand_id
1 'polypeptide(L)'
;NEVDTIWEQPGGVMSMAQVPGSDGVFLATHRFYSPNDSKEASIVLVRPPKEKEKQWSVETLVSLPHVHRFDIIERNGIHYLIACTLKSGHEYKDDWSSPGKVYGAVLPENLGETGEEHALELFVIKDQMLKNHGYYRVRENGYDTSVISSENGIFRFIPPEKAGGEWKIETLLTIP
;
A
#
# COMPACT_ATOMS: atom_id res chain seq x y z
N ASN A 1 -25.29 -5.17 -17.40
CA ASN A 1 -24.08 -5.03 -16.56
C ASN A 1 -23.45 -6.41 -16.47
N GLU A 2 -22.24 -6.53 -16.98
CA GLU A 2 -21.41 -7.73 -16.82
C GLU A 2 -20.64 -7.60 -15.51
N VAL A 3 -20.51 -8.71 -14.79
CA VAL A 3 -19.67 -8.83 -13.58
C VAL A 3 -18.67 -9.92 -13.86
N ASP A 4 -17.40 -9.57 -13.70
CA ASP A 4 -16.30 -10.49 -13.92
C ASP A 4 -15.62 -10.82 -12.59
N THR A 5 -15.27 -12.09 -12.39
CA THR A 5 -14.53 -12.53 -11.21
C THR A 5 -13.05 -12.53 -11.50
N ILE A 6 -12.29 -11.66 -10.82
CA ILE A 6 -10.85 -11.52 -11.01
C ILE A 6 -10.11 -12.69 -10.33
N TRP A 7 -10.46 -13.00 -9.08
CA TRP A 7 -10.02 -14.20 -8.37
C TRP A 7 -11.01 -14.55 -7.24
N GLU A 8 -11.04 -15.81 -6.85
CA GLU A 8 -11.95 -16.30 -5.81
C GLU A 8 -11.24 -16.46 -4.46
N GLN A 9 -10.04 -17.02 -4.46
CA GLN A 9 -9.26 -17.35 -3.26
C GLN A 9 -7.76 -17.11 -3.49
N PRO A 10 -7.03 -16.67 -2.45
CA PRO A 10 -7.48 -16.16 -1.16
C PRO A 10 -8.03 -14.74 -1.24
N GLY A 11 -8.93 -14.37 -0.31
CA GLY A 11 -9.52 -13.04 -0.19
C GLY A 11 -8.70 -12.09 0.68
N GLY A 12 -9.39 -11.23 1.45
CA GLY A 12 -8.75 -10.30 2.38
C GLY A 12 -8.25 -9.03 1.69
N VAL A 13 -9.07 -8.48 0.78
CA VAL A 13 -8.78 -7.23 0.06
C VAL A 13 -9.32 -6.05 0.85
N MET A 14 -8.43 -5.15 1.27
CA MET A 14 -8.77 -3.95 2.05
C MET A 14 -8.50 -2.64 1.31
N SER A 15 -7.55 -2.65 0.38
CA SER A 15 -7.17 -1.49 -0.43
C SER A 15 -6.86 -1.91 -1.85
N MET A 16 -7.16 -1.03 -2.80
CA MET A 16 -6.80 -1.18 -4.20
C MET A 16 -6.37 0.18 -4.76
N ALA A 17 -5.40 0.17 -5.65
CA ALA A 17 -4.95 1.36 -6.37
C ALA A 17 -4.55 1.00 -7.81
N GLN A 18 -5.08 1.74 -8.78
CA GLN A 18 -4.71 1.55 -10.18
C GLN A 18 -3.23 1.95 -10.39
N VAL A 19 -2.50 1.15 -11.15
CA VAL A 19 -1.15 1.49 -11.58
C VAL A 19 -1.23 2.61 -12.62
N PRO A 20 -0.61 3.77 -12.37
CA PRO A 20 -0.66 4.91 -13.27
C PRO A 20 -0.14 4.58 -14.67
N GLY A 21 -0.81 5.10 -15.70
CA GLY A 21 -0.42 4.88 -17.10
C GLY A 21 -0.72 3.49 -17.66
N SER A 22 -1.28 2.58 -16.84
CA SER A 22 -1.65 1.23 -17.26
C SER A 22 -3.12 1.14 -17.69
N ASP A 23 -3.43 0.12 -18.50
CA ASP A 23 -4.80 -0.21 -18.88
C ASP A 23 -5.35 -1.34 -18.00
N GLY A 24 -5.97 -0.95 -16.89
CA GLY A 24 -6.63 -1.87 -15.97
C GLY A 24 -5.72 -2.65 -15.01
N VAL A 25 -4.41 -2.39 -14.99
CA VAL A 25 -3.49 -2.98 -14.00
C VAL A 25 -3.66 -2.26 -12.67
N PHE A 26 -3.74 -3.00 -11.58
CA PHE A 26 -3.87 -2.43 -10.25
C PHE A 26 -3.14 -3.25 -9.18
N LEU A 27 -2.88 -2.60 -8.06
CA LEU A 27 -2.40 -3.23 -6.84
C LEU A 27 -3.58 -3.48 -5.90
N ALA A 28 -3.51 -4.55 -5.12
CA ALA A 28 -4.50 -4.87 -4.10
C ALA A 28 -3.83 -5.45 -2.85
N THR A 29 -4.43 -5.22 -1.68
CA THR A 29 -4.09 -6.03 -0.49
C THR A 29 -4.64 -7.43 -0.66
N HIS A 30 -3.95 -8.40 -0.05
CA HIS A 30 -4.26 -9.81 -0.16
C HIS A 30 -4.02 -10.48 1.20
N ARG A 31 -4.87 -11.42 1.59
CA ARG A 31 -4.77 -12.16 2.87
C ARG A 31 -4.84 -11.30 4.14
N PHE A 32 -5.48 -10.16 4.07
CA PHE A 32 -5.83 -9.40 5.27
C PHE A 32 -7.28 -9.73 5.68
N TYR A 33 -7.49 -10.76 6.48
CA TYR A 33 -8.84 -11.19 6.88
C TYR A 33 -9.35 -10.43 8.10
N SER A 34 -8.46 -10.13 9.04
CA SER A 34 -8.74 -9.32 10.23
C SER A 34 -7.42 -8.78 10.81
N PRO A 35 -7.45 -7.84 11.76
CA PRO A 35 -6.25 -7.38 12.45
C PRO A 35 -5.42 -8.49 13.08
N ASN A 36 -6.08 -9.58 13.53
CA ASN A 36 -5.44 -10.72 14.16
C ASN A 36 -5.23 -11.91 13.21
N ASP A 37 -5.65 -11.78 11.95
CA ASP A 37 -5.46 -12.76 10.88
C ASP A 37 -4.96 -12.02 9.63
N SER A 38 -3.75 -11.50 9.71
CA SER A 38 -3.13 -10.68 8.66
C SER A 38 -1.60 -10.83 8.62
N LYS A 39 -1.04 -11.83 9.31
CA LYS A 39 0.40 -12.08 9.31
C LYS A 39 0.94 -12.41 7.92
N GLU A 40 0.12 -13.03 7.09
CA GLU A 40 0.47 -13.39 5.70
C GLU A 40 -0.01 -12.36 4.68
N ALA A 41 -0.42 -11.17 5.13
CA ALA A 41 -0.86 -10.13 4.24
C ALA A 41 0.26 -9.69 3.29
N SER A 42 -0.14 -9.35 2.08
CA SER A 42 0.75 -8.92 1.00
C SER A 42 0.08 -7.86 0.14
N ILE A 43 0.84 -7.24 -0.72
CA ILE A 43 0.33 -6.44 -1.84
C ILE A 43 0.57 -7.25 -3.11
N VAL A 44 -0.49 -7.47 -3.88
CA VAL A 44 -0.45 -8.18 -5.15
C VAL A 44 -0.59 -7.20 -6.31
N LEU A 45 0.03 -7.57 -7.42
CA LEU A 45 -0.10 -6.92 -8.72
C LEU A 45 -1.10 -7.72 -9.55
N VAL A 46 -2.14 -7.06 -10.02
CA VAL A 46 -3.25 -7.67 -10.76
C VAL A 46 -3.27 -7.11 -12.17
N ARG A 47 -3.21 -7.99 -13.16
CA ARG A 47 -3.24 -7.62 -14.58
C ARG A 47 -4.45 -8.23 -15.28
N PRO A 48 -5.13 -7.46 -16.16
CA PRO A 48 -6.21 -7.98 -16.97
C PRO A 48 -5.70 -9.04 -17.93
N PRO A 49 -6.58 -9.94 -18.38
CA PRO A 49 -6.23 -10.94 -19.40
C PRO A 49 -5.85 -10.27 -20.72
N LYS A 50 -4.84 -10.81 -21.41
CA LYS A 50 -4.53 -10.43 -22.80
C LYS A 50 -5.59 -11.00 -23.75
N GLU A 51 -5.70 -10.44 -24.96
CA GLU A 51 -6.75 -10.74 -25.97
C GLU A 51 -7.07 -12.23 -26.20
N LYS A 52 -6.16 -13.15 -25.89
CA LYS A 52 -6.34 -14.61 -26.02
C LYS A 52 -6.47 -15.35 -24.70
N GLU A 53 -6.26 -14.68 -23.61
CA GLU A 53 -6.32 -15.24 -22.23
C GLU A 53 -7.68 -14.89 -21.64
N LYS A 54 -8.25 -15.79 -20.85
CA LYS A 54 -9.53 -15.54 -20.15
C LYS A 54 -9.35 -15.28 -18.67
N GLN A 55 -8.11 -15.31 -18.19
CA GLN A 55 -7.84 -15.24 -16.76
C GLN A 55 -6.98 -14.01 -16.42
N TRP A 56 -7.33 -13.38 -15.32
CA TRP A 56 -6.54 -12.34 -14.68
C TRP A 56 -5.26 -12.94 -14.07
N SER A 57 -4.16 -12.23 -14.18
CA SER A 57 -2.93 -12.56 -13.47
C SER A 57 -2.92 -11.88 -12.11
N VAL A 58 -2.62 -12.65 -11.05
CA VAL A 58 -2.50 -12.15 -9.67
C VAL A 58 -1.16 -12.62 -9.13
N GLU A 59 -0.24 -11.70 -8.93
CA GLU A 59 1.14 -11.98 -8.51
C GLU A 59 1.46 -11.23 -7.22
N THR A 60 2.16 -11.87 -6.29
CA THR A 60 2.65 -11.17 -5.09
C THR A 60 3.75 -10.20 -5.48
N LEU A 61 3.48 -8.91 -5.30
CA LEU A 61 4.45 -7.85 -5.53
C LEU A 61 5.40 -7.69 -4.34
N VAL A 62 4.85 -7.70 -3.13
CA VAL A 62 5.63 -7.62 -1.89
C VAL A 62 4.87 -8.24 -0.72
N SER A 63 5.57 -9.02 0.10
CA SER A 63 5.05 -9.50 1.37
C SER A 63 5.17 -8.38 2.40
N LEU A 64 4.04 -8.00 3.01
CA LEU A 64 4.01 -6.97 4.04
C LEU A 64 2.98 -7.37 5.11
N PRO A 65 3.42 -8.12 6.15
CA PRO A 65 2.56 -8.54 7.24
C PRO A 65 1.74 -7.38 7.83
N HIS A 66 0.47 -7.63 8.06
CA HIS A 66 -0.48 -6.66 8.64
C HIS A 66 -0.75 -5.40 7.80
N VAL A 67 -0.40 -5.38 6.51
CA VAL A 67 -0.74 -4.27 5.63
C VAL A 67 -2.25 -4.13 5.52
N HIS A 68 -2.74 -2.92 5.82
CA HIS A 68 -4.18 -2.61 5.84
C HIS A 68 -4.55 -1.58 4.78
N ARG A 69 -3.81 -0.49 4.70
CA ARG A 69 -4.01 0.59 3.72
C ARG A 69 -2.74 0.82 2.93
N PHE A 70 -2.90 1.09 1.66
CA PHE A 70 -1.83 1.60 0.82
C PHE A 70 -2.42 2.48 -0.29
N ASP A 71 -1.58 3.26 -0.92
CA ASP A 71 -1.91 4.05 -2.09
C ASP A 71 -0.69 4.24 -2.99
N ILE A 72 -0.94 4.65 -4.22
CA ILE A 72 0.08 5.12 -5.16
C ILE A 72 -0.07 6.62 -5.28
N ILE A 73 0.96 7.36 -4.90
CA ILE A 73 0.99 8.82 -4.92
C ILE A 73 2.09 9.32 -5.85
N GLU A 74 1.93 10.53 -6.38
CA GLU A 74 2.81 11.09 -7.40
C GLU A 74 3.43 12.42 -6.96
N ARG A 75 4.74 12.59 -7.23
CA ARG A 75 5.42 13.88 -7.21
C ARG A 75 6.47 13.98 -8.30
N ASN A 76 6.43 15.03 -9.11
CA ASN A 76 7.37 15.27 -10.21
C ASN A 76 7.49 14.10 -11.21
N GLY A 77 6.38 13.42 -11.51
CA GLY A 77 6.35 12.26 -12.40
C GLY A 77 6.86 10.96 -11.75
N ILE A 78 7.30 10.99 -10.50
CA ILE A 78 7.72 9.81 -9.75
C ILE A 78 6.53 9.26 -8.99
N HIS A 79 6.25 7.97 -9.16
CA HIS A 79 5.22 7.28 -8.42
C HIS A 79 5.82 6.57 -7.20
N TYR A 80 5.19 6.77 -6.06
CA TYR A 80 5.56 6.17 -4.79
C TYR A 80 4.44 5.29 -4.28
N LEU A 81 4.79 4.10 -3.80
CA LEU A 81 3.91 3.34 -2.90
C LEU A 81 4.06 3.91 -1.49
N ILE A 82 2.94 4.16 -0.82
CA ILE A 82 2.87 4.37 0.63
C ILE A 82 1.95 3.33 1.23
N ALA A 83 2.40 2.60 2.25
CA ALA A 83 1.66 1.49 2.83
C ALA A 83 1.70 1.53 4.36
N CYS A 84 0.58 1.17 4.98
CA CYS A 84 0.37 1.20 6.42
C CYS A 84 0.11 -0.19 6.95
N THR A 85 0.81 -0.57 8.01
CA THR A 85 0.55 -1.80 8.77
C THR A 85 -0.11 -1.46 10.10
N LEU A 86 -1.16 -2.18 10.49
CA LEU A 86 -1.86 -1.92 11.77
C LEU A 86 -0.98 -2.20 12.98
N LYS A 87 -0.16 -3.22 12.88
CA LYS A 87 0.85 -3.66 13.86
C LYS A 87 2.04 -4.27 13.14
N SER A 88 3.14 -4.48 13.82
CA SER A 88 4.35 -5.08 13.26
C SER A 88 4.51 -6.56 13.60
N GLY A 89 3.75 -7.06 14.56
CA GLY A 89 3.76 -8.45 14.98
C GLY A 89 2.80 -8.69 16.15
N HIS A 90 2.68 -9.95 16.57
CA HIS A 90 1.94 -10.35 17.76
C HIS A 90 2.43 -11.72 18.24
N GLU A 91 2.42 -11.93 19.55
CA GLU A 91 2.68 -13.23 20.19
C GLU A 91 1.38 -14.01 20.37
N TYR A 92 0.27 -13.31 20.64
CA TYR A 92 -1.07 -13.89 20.78
C TYR A 92 -2.11 -13.00 20.08
N LYS A 93 -3.32 -13.50 19.92
CA LYS A 93 -4.38 -12.93 19.09
C LYS A 93 -4.64 -11.43 19.29
N ASP A 94 -4.71 -10.97 20.54
CA ASP A 94 -5.02 -9.57 20.87
C ASP A 94 -3.79 -8.77 21.33
N ASP A 95 -2.60 -9.21 20.95
CA ASP A 95 -1.36 -8.50 21.23
C ASP A 95 -1.20 -7.30 20.29
N TRP A 96 -1.12 -6.12 20.85
CA TRP A 96 -0.88 -4.83 20.18
C TRP A 96 0.39 -4.14 20.67
N SER A 97 1.29 -4.88 21.31
CA SER A 97 2.55 -4.35 21.85
C SER A 97 3.55 -3.92 20.77
N SER A 98 3.38 -4.43 19.54
CA SER A 98 4.25 -4.12 18.39
C SER A 98 3.55 -3.12 17.47
N PRO A 99 3.82 -1.80 17.59
CA PRO A 99 3.17 -0.77 16.80
C PRO A 99 3.34 -0.98 15.29
N GLY A 100 2.34 -0.58 14.53
CA GLY A 100 2.40 -0.52 13.08
C GLY A 100 3.39 0.52 12.57
N LYS A 101 3.61 0.51 11.27
CA LYS A 101 4.55 1.39 10.57
C LYS A 101 3.93 1.93 9.29
N VAL A 102 4.54 3.00 8.80
CA VAL A 102 4.32 3.52 7.45
C VAL A 102 5.55 3.23 6.62
N TYR A 103 5.35 2.56 5.50
CA TYR A 103 6.38 2.18 4.55
C TYR A 103 6.26 2.97 3.27
N GLY A 104 7.38 3.17 2.59
CA GLY A 104 7.45 3.73 1.26
C GLY A 104 8.24 2.84 0.31
N ALA A 105 7.98 3.00 -0.97
CA ALA A 105 8.81 2.48 -2.05
C ALA A 105 8.68 3.38 -3.29
N VAL A 106 9.69 3.40 -4.13
CA VAL A 106 9.58 3.96 -5.48
C VAL A 106 9.02 2.87 -6.39
N LEU A 107 7.93 3.17 -7.11
CA LEU A 107 7.37 2.23 -8.07
C LEU A 107 8.18 2.25 -9.37
N PRO A 108 8.52 1.09 -9.94
CA PRO A 108 9.08 1.00 -11.28
C PRO A 108 8.15 1.61 -12.33
N GLU A 109 8.70 2.29 -13.33
CA GLU A 109 7.91 2.87 -14.44
C GLU A 109 7.18 1.79 -15.27
N ASN A 110 7.76 0.60 -15.38
CA ASN A 110 7.26 -0.53 -16.14
C ASN A 110 6.41 -1.53 -15.32
N LEU A 111 5.96 -1.16 -14.12
CA LEU A 111 5.21 -2.06 -13.24
C LEU A 111 3.95 -2.68 -13.91
N GLY A 112 3.34 -1.97 -14.85
CA GLY A 112 2.20 -2.47 -15.62
C GLY A 112 2.56 -3.48 -16.72
N GLU A 113 3.83 -3.61 -17.10
CA GLU A 113 4.29 -4.47 -18.17
C GLU A 113 4.40 -5.93 -17.72
N THR A 114 4.23 -6.86 -18.66
CA THR A 114 4.30 -8.30 -18.37
C THR A 114 5.71 -8.84 -18.57
N GLY A 115 6.13 -9.78 -17.71
CA GLY A 115 7.30 -10.62 -17.92
C GLY A 115 8.56 -10.19 -17.17
N GLU A 116 8.53 -9.13 -16.39
CA GLU A 116 9.62 -8.76 -15.49
C GLU A 116 9.26 -9.07 -14.03
N GLU A 117 10.20 -9.63 -13.27
CA GLU A 117 10.08 -9.71 -11.83
C GLU A 117 10.30 -8.32 -11.25
N HIS A 118 9.27 -7.78 -10.61
CA HIS A 118 9.33 -6.51 -9.91
C HIS A 118 9.60 -6.76 -8.43
N ALA A 119 10.82 -6.45 -7.98
CA ALA A 119 11.13 -6.41 -6.56
C ALA A 119 10.91 -4.98 -6.04
N LEU A 120 9.92 -4.77 -5.18
CA LEU A 120 9.77 -3.52 -4.46
C LEU A 120 10.66 -3.52 -3.22
N GLU A 121 11.55 -2.56 -3.15
CA GLU A 121 12.34 -2.30 -1.95
C GLU A 121 11.57 -1.36 -1.02
N LEU A 122 10.99 -1.94 0.03
CA LEU A 122 10.29 -1.19 1.06
C LEU A 122 11.27 -0.61 2.07
N PHE A 123 11.06 0.64 2.45
CA PHE A 123 11.74 1.30 3.57
C PHE A 123 10.73 1.87 4.55
N VAL A 124 11.10 1.97 5.82
CA VAL A 124 10.25 2.56 6.87
C VAL A 124 10.34 4.09 6.78
N ILE A 125 9.19 4.75 6.60
CA ILE A 125 9.08 6.22 6.67
C ILE A 125 8.87 6.64 8.12
N LYS A 126 7.98 5.95 8.84
CA LYS A 126 7.66 6.22 10.24
C LYS A 126 7.29 4.93 10.96
N ASP A 127 7.84 4.74 12.14
CA ASP A 127 7.46 3.71 13.10
C ASP A 127 6.49 4.26 14.16
N GLN A 128 6.17 3.45 15.17
CA GLN A 128 5.28 3.83 16.29
C GLN A 128 3.92 4.36 15.81
N MET A 129 3.33 3.70 14.83
CA MET A 129 2.04 4.03 14.25
C MET A 129 1.00 2.96 14.64
N LEU A 130 0.72 2.83 15.95
CA LEU A 130 -0.21 1.82 16.44
C LEU A 130 -1.62 2.05 15.90
N LYS A 131 -2.24 0.98 15.39
CA LYS A 131 -3.60 0.99 14.84
C LYS A 131 -3.81 2.08 13.79
N ASN A 132 -2.82 2.32 12.92
CA ASN A 132 -3.00 3.29 11.84
C ASN A 132 -4.06 2.78 10.86
N HIS A 133 -5.24 3.35 10.92
CA HIS A 133 -6.41 2.88 10.20
C HIS A 133 -6.93 3.88 9.17
N GLY A 134 -6.90 5.16 9.48
CA GLY A 134 -7.37 6.21 8.59
C GLY A 134 -6.31 6.59 7.56
N TYR A 135 -6.74 6.69 6.31
CA TYR A 135 -5.89 7.12 5.19
C TYR A 135 -6.67 8.07 4.29
N TYR A 136 -6.02 9.17 3.88
CA TYR A 136 -6.58 10.09 2.89
C TYR A 136 -5.48 10.70 2.03
N ARG A 137 -5.67 10.69 0.69
CA ARG A 137 -4.78 11.39 -0.26
C ARG A 137 -5.20 12.84 -0.37
N VAL A 138 -4.24 13.74 -0.32
CA VAL A 138 -4.44 15.19 -0.56
C VAL A 138 -3.53 15.60 -1.72
N ARG A 139 -4.12 16.19 -2.76
CA ARG A 139 -3.37 16.79 -3.86
C ARG A 139 -3.34 18.28 -3.72
N GLU A 140 -2.16 18.83 -3.52
CA GLU A 140 -1.90 20.27 -3.39
C GLU A 140 -0.60 20.63 -4.12
N ASN A 141 -0.53 21.84 -4.67
CA ASN A 141 0.68 22.37 -5.33
C ASN A 141 1.25 21.45 -6.44
N GLY A 142 0.38 20.68 -7.10
CA GLY A 142 0.77 19.82 -8.22
C GLY A 142 1.31 18.44 -7.84
N TYR A 143 1.33 18.05 -6.56
CA TYR A 143 1.75 16.72 -6.10
C TYR A 143 0.81 16.14 -5.04
N ASP A 144 0.93 14.84 -4.81
CA ASP A 144 0.13 14.13 -3.80
C ASP A 144 0.87 14.08 -2.46
N THR A 145 0.09 14.14 -1.39
CA THR A 145 0.51 13.83 -0.02
C THR A 145 -0.46 12.84 0.61
N SER A 146 -0.06 12.19 1.67
CA SER A 146 -0.90 11.23 2.40
C SER A 146 -1.12 11.68 3.83
N VAL A 147 -2.37 11.72 4.27
CA VAL A 147 -2.73 11.97 5.67
C VAL A 147 -3.12 10.64 6.29
N ILE A 148 -2.44 10.27 7.37
CA ILE A 148 -2.61 8.99 8.06
C ILE A 148 -2.86 9.23 9.54
N SER A 149 -3.87 8.55 10.09
CA SER A 149 -4.19 8.59 11.51
C SER A 149 -3.78 7.31 12.22
N SER A 150 -3.34 7.47 13.47
CA SER A 150 -3.02 6.38 14.41
C SER A 150 -3.48 6.74 15.82
N GLU A 151 -3.30 5.87 16.79
CA GLU A 151 -3.55 6.22 18.20
C GLU A 151 -2.68 7.38 18.69
N ASN A 152 -1.52 7.61 18.05
CA ASN A 152 -0.57 8.65 18.44
C ASN A 152 -0.87 10.03 17.84
N GLY A 153 -1.77 10.10 16.86
CA GLY A 153 -2.11 11.36 16.19
C GLY A 153 -2.40 11.22 14.71
N ILE A 154 -2.42 12.38 14.06
CA ILE A 154 -2.63 12.51 12.62
C ILE A 154 -1.40 13.15 12.00
N PHE A 155 -0.87 12.53 10.96
CA PHE A 155 0.37 12.92 10.31
C PHE A 155 0.16 13.06 8.80
N ARG A 156 0.81 14.07 8.21
CA ARG A 156 0.92 14.22 6.76
C ARG A 156 2.30 13.73 6.31
N PHE A 157 2.30 12.88 5.30
CA PHE A 157 3.49 12.33 4.66
C PHE A 157 3.66 12.97 3.27
N ILE A 158 4.80 13.59 3.04
CA ILE A 158 5.11 14.31 1.82
C ILE A 158 6.24 13.55 1.12
N PRO A 159 6.01 13.01 -0.11
CA PRO A 159 7.03 12.30 -0.83
C PRO A 159 8.16 13.24 -1.27
N PRO A 160 9.40 12.74 -1.43
CA PRO A 160 10.52 13.55 -1.89
C PRO A 160 10.37 13.97 -3.36
N GLU A 161 11.06 15.02 -3.74
CA GLU A 161 11.07 15.54 -5.12
C GLU A 161 11.81 14.64 -6.11
N LYS A 162 12.71 13.80 -5.59
CA LYS A 162 13.55 12.86 -6.36
C LYS A 162 13.48 11.49 -5.70
N ALA A 163 13.56 10.44 -6.50
CA ALA A 163 13.67 9.07 -6.02
C ALA A 163 14.90 8.95 -5.08
N GLY A 164 14.72 8.24 -3.95
CA GLY A 164 15.75 8.10 -2.93
C GLY A 164 15.94 9.30 -2.00
N GLY A 165 15.18 10.37 -2.18
CA GLY A 165 15.18 11.50 -1.26
C GLY A 165 14.48 11.22 0.06
N GLU A 166 14.57 12.17 0.98
CA GLU A 166 13.97 12.08 2.32
C GLU A 166 12.49 12.47 2.29
N TRP A 167 11.64 11.68 2.94
CA TRP A 167 10.24 11.97 3.17
C TRP A 167 10.11 13.01 4.28
N LYS A 168 9.24 13.99 4.09
CA LYS A 168 8.87 14.95 5.13
C LYS A 168 7.61 14.48 5.84
N ILE A 169 7.61 14.56 7.18
CA ILE A 169 6.47 14.22 8.03
C ILE A 169 6.05 15.47 8.78
N GLU A 170 4.78 15.83 8.67
CA GLU A 170 4.17 16.93 9.43
C GLU A 170 3.16 16.34 10.42
N THR A 171 3.27 16.72 11.69
CA THR A 171 2.27 16.39 12.72
C THR A 171 1.12 17.37 12.61
N LEU A 172 -0.07 16.90 12.25
CA LEU A 172 -1.28 17.71 12.16
C LEU A 172 -2.04 17.75 13.48
N LEU A 173 -2.03 16.63 14.20
CA LEU A 173 -2.66 16.48 15.51
C LEU A 173 -1.87 15.48 16.35
N THR A 174 -1.60 15.84 17.58
CA THR A 174 -1.09 14.90 18.60
C THR A 174 -2.22 14.50 19.52
N ILE A 175 -2.36 13.21 19.78
CA ILE A 175 -3.29 12.66 20.78
C ILE A 175 -2.45 12.33 22.00
N PRO A 176 -2.74 12.96 23.16
CA PRO A 176 -1.99 12.73 24.40
C PRO A 176 -2.23 11.35 24.99
#